data_c0395c7597bc98bd3ad84d4ce575410a
#
_entry.id   c0395c7597bc98bd3ad84d4ce575410a
#
_cell.length_a   1.000
_cell.length_b   1.000
_cell.length_c   1.000
_cell.angle_alpha   90.00
_cell.angle_beta   90.00
_cell.angle_gamma   90.00
#
_symmetry.space_group_name_H-M   'P 1'
#
loop_
_entity.id
_entity.type
_entity.pdbx_description
1 polymer ?
#
loop_
_entity_poly.entity_id
_entity_poly.type
_entity_poly.pdbx_seq_one_letter_code
_entity_poly.pdbx_strand_id
1 'polypeptide(L)'
;MSRADEIFISNCKDILENGVWDTDLKVRPRWDDGESAHTVKKFGIVNRYDLSEEFPILTIRRTYWKSAIDELLWIWQKKSNNVHDLKSHVWDAWADETGSIGKAYGYQLGVKHRYPEGEMDQVDRVLFDLKHNPASRRIMTNIYNHADLSEMALYPCAYSMTFNVTGNRLNAILNQRSQDMLTANNWNVVQYAALTCMLAQVSGLKPCLLYTSPSPRDGLLS
;
A
#
# COMPACT_ATOMS: atom_id res chain seq x y z
N MET A 1 -7.21 -21.93 8.41
CA MET A 1 -6.55 -20.63 8.73
C MET A 1 -5.54 -20.39 7.61
N SER A 2 -5.59 -19.25 6.94
CA SER A 2 -4.66 -18.93 5.86
C SER A 2 -3.29 -18.53 6.41
N ARG A 3 -2.26 -18.54 5.58
CA ARG A 3 -0.94 -18.01 5.99
C ARG A 3 -1.01 -16.53 6.35
N ALA A 4 -1.90 -15.78 5.68
CA ALA A 4 -2.15 -14.37 6.03
C ALA A 4 -2.73 -14.22 7.45
N ASP A 5 -3.62 -15.12 7.88
CA ASP A 5 -4.15 -15.12 9.26
C ASP A 5 -3.05 -15.36 10.28
N GLU A 6 -2.14 -16.32 10.03
CA GLU A 6 -1.04 -16.62 10.93
C GLU A 6 -0.11 -15.42 11.11
N ILE A 7 0.26 -14.75 10.00
CA ILE A 7 1.10 -13.55 10.01
C ILE A 7 0.40 -12.42 10.76
N PHE A 8 -0.90 -12.19 10.48
CA PHE A 8 -1.69 -11.16 11.14
C PHE A 8 -1.76 -11.38 12.65
N ILE A 9 -2.10 -12.60 13.09
CA ILE A 9 -2.18 -12.95 14.53
C ILE A 9 -0.83 -12.78 15.19
N SER A 10 0.26 -13.24 14.55
CA SER A 10 1.62 -13.12 15.07
C SER A 10 2.01 -11.64 15.25
N ASN A 11 1.71 -10.80 14.27
CA ASN A 11 1.99 -9.36 14.36
C ASN A 11 1.18 -8.68 15.46
N CYS A 12 -0.12 -9.00 15.60
CA CYS A 12 -0.95 -8.45 16.64
C CYS A 12 -0.43 -8.84 18.05
N LYS A 13 -0.06 -10.10 18.24
CA LYS A 13 0.55 -10.56 19.50
C LYS A 13 1.85 -9.83 19.80
N ASP A 14 2.72 -9.74 18.82
CA ASP A 14 4.01 -9.06 18.95
C ASP A 14 3.86 -7.56 19.28
N ILE A 15 2.88 -6.88 18.68
CA ILE A 15 2.57 -5.48 19.01
C ILE A 15 2.04 -5.36 20.44
N LEU A 16 1.15 -6.25 20.87
CA LEU A 16 0.58 -6.22 22.22
C LEU A 16 1.63 -6.54 23.31
N GLU A 17 2.54 -7.47 23.03
CA GLU A 17 3.56 -7.93 23.98
C GLU A 17 4.80 -7.03 24.03
N ASN A 18 5.21 -6.50 22.88
CA ASN A 18 6.49 -5.80 22.70
C ASN A 18 6.35 -4.38 22.16
N GLY A 19 5.14 -3.91 21.95
CA GLY A 19 4.87 -2.55 21.49
C GLY A 19 4.96 -1.51 22.60
N VAL A 20 5.04 -0.24 22.20
CA VAL A 20 5.10 0.91 23.10
C VAL A 20 3.83 1.74 22.95
N TRP A 21 3.15 2.02 24.05
CA TRP A 21 2.02 2.93 24.09
C TRP A 21 2.48 4.39 23.94
N ASP A 22 1.69 5.18 23.24
CA ASP A 22 1.97 6.62 23.04
C ASP A 22 1.23 7.53 24.02
N THR A 23 0.92 7.03 25.20
CA THR A 23 0.14 7.74 26.25
C THR A 23 0.75 9.07 26.67
N ASP A 24 2.09 9.19 26.60
CA ASP A 24 2.81 10.40 26.97
C ASP A 24 2.97 11.39 25.80
N LEU A 25 2.41 11.06 24.63
CA LEU A 25 2.53 11.86 23.42
C LEU A 25 1.21 12.57 23.10
N LYS A 26 1.32 13.78 22.53
CA LYS A 26 0.17 14.46 21.94
C LYS A 26 -0.21 13.73 20.65
N VAL A 27 -1.36 13.04 20.67
CA VAL A 27 -1.89 12.35 19.49
C VAL A 27 -3.01 13.16 18.84
N ARG A 28 -3.16 13.02 17.52
CA ARG A 28 -4.20 13.71 16.76
C ARG A 28 -5.58 13.02 16.85
N PRO A 29 -5.68 11.68 16.77
CA PRO A 29 -6.96 10.99 16.85
C PRO A 29 -7.62 11.17 18.20
N ARG A 30 -8.95 11.23 18.20
CA ARG A 30 -9.77 11.32 19.40
C ARG A 30 -10.93 10.34 19.31
N TRP A 31 -11.37 9.87 20.45
CA TRP A 31 -12.61 9.10 20.60
C TRP A 31 -13.81 10.04 20.47
N ASP A 32 -15.02 9.46 20.32
CA ASP A 32 -16.28 10.19 20.22
C ASP A 32 -16.56 11.08 21.45
N ASP A 33 -16.04 10.71 22.61
CA ASP A 33 -16.10 11.48 23.88
C ASP A 33 -15.09 12.62 23.96
N GLY A 34 -14.22 12.77 22.94
CA GLY A 34 -13.20 13.82 22.85
C GLY A 34 -11.86 13.46 23.49
N GLU A 35 -11.74 12.33 24.18
CA GLU A 35 -10.49 11.86 24.77
C GLU A 35 -9.47 11.48 23.67
N SER A 36 -8.17 11.52 24.02
CA SER A 36 -7.11 11.15 23.11
C SER A 36 -7.13 9.66 22.78
N ALA A 37 -7.22 9.30 21.50
CA ALA A 37 -7.16 7.92 21.04
C ALA A 37 -5.69 7.49 20.92
N HIS A 38 -5.13 7.00 22.03
CA HIS A 38 -3.78 6.47 22.09
C HIS A 38 -3.68 5.08 21.46
N THR A 39 -2.49 4.76 20.94
CA THR A 39 -2.24 3.48 20.27
C THR A 39 -0.99 2.80 20.82
N VAL A 40 -0.98 1.47 20.77
CA VAL A 40 0.24 0.68 20.95
C VAL A 40 0.94 0.51 19.61
N LYS A 41 2.25 0.70 19.56
CA LYS A 41 3.02 0.77 18.31
C LYS A 41 4.27 -0.10 18.40
N LYS A 42 4.63 -0.67 17.25
CA LYS A 42 5.92 -1.34 17.08
C LYS A 42 6.56 -0.90 15.76
N PHE A 43 7.86 -0.60 15.81
CA PHE A 43 8.63 -0.21 14.64
C PHE A 43 9.25 -1.41 13.94
N GLY A 44 9.17 -1.45 12.60
CA GLY A 44 10.00 -2.35 11.81
C GLY A 44 9.52 -3.81 11.76
N ILE A 45 8.31 -4.04 11.27
CA ILE A 45 7.81 -5.39 10.96
C ILE A 45 8.08 -5.68 9.48
N VAL A 46 8.47 -6.91 9.15
CA VAL A 46 8.58 -7.38 7.76
C VAL A 46 7.74 -8.64 7.60
N ASN A 47 6.76 -8.58 6.70
CA ASN A 47 5.94 -9.72 6.36
C ASN A 47 6.34 -10.27 5.00
N ARG A 48 6.23 -11.58 4.82
CA ARG A 48 6.48 -12.27 3.56
C ARG A 48 5.29 -13.14 3.19
N TYR A 49 4.76 -12.91 2.00
CA TYR A 49 3.66 -13.68 1.42
C TYR A 49 4.15 -14.36 0.14
N ASP A 50 3.87 -15.65 -0.01
CA ASP A 50 4.20 -16.41 -1.20
C ASP A 50 2.95 -16.51 -2.09
N LEU A 51 2.91 -15.69 -3.14
CA LEU A 51 1.78 -15.61 -4.06
C LEU A 51 1.70 -16.79 -5.02
N SER A 52 2.74 -17.64 -5.06
CA SER A 52 2.71 -18.88 -5.82
C SER A 52 1.99 -20.02 -5.08
N GLU A 53 1.86 -19.89 -3.77
CA GLU A 53 1.20 -20.86 -2.91
C GLU A 53 -0.23 -20.44 -2.54
N GLU A 54 -0.40 -19.19 -2.09
CA GLU A 54 -1.67 -18.71 -1.58
C GLU A 54 -1.84 -17.21 -1.80
N PHE A 55 -3.06 -16.78 -2.15
CA PHE A 55 -3.41 -15.35 -2.16
C PHE A 55 -3.62 -14.85 -0.73
N PRO A 56 -2.93 -13.79 -0.28
CA PRO A 56 -2.88 -13.40 1.13
C PRO A 56 -4.12 -12.61 1.57
N ILE A 57 -5.23 -13.28 1.74
CA ILE A 57 -6.47 -12.72 2.27
C ILE A 57 -6.78 -13.33 3.63
N LEU A 58 -7.25 -12.51 4.60
CA LEU A 58 -7.69 -13.00 5.90
C LEU A 58 -8.97 -13.81 5.77
N THR A 59 -9.02 -14.95 6.50
CA THR A 59 -10.19 -15.80 6.63
C THR A 59 -10.87 -15.68 8.01
N ILE A 60 -10.15 -15.17 9.02
CA ILE A 60 -10.67 -14.96 10.38
C ILE A 60 -11.56 -13.71 10.51
N ARG A 61 -11.52 -12.84 9.52
CA ARG A 61 -12.40 -11.66 9.46
C ARG A 61 -12.73 -11.32 8.01
N ARG A 62 -13.85 -10.63 7.81
CA ARG A 62 -14.27 -10.20 6.48
C ARG A 62 -13.32 -9.13 5.94
N THR A 63 -12.78 -9.36 4.75
CA THR A 63 -12.04 -8.38 3.96
C THR A 63 -12.92 -7.91 2.80
N TYR A 64 -13.11 -6.60 2.68
CA TYR A 64 -13.88 -6.00 1.58
C TYR A 64 -13.01 -5.90 0.31
N TRP A 65 -12.58 -7.05 -0.19
CA TRP A 65 -11.60 -7.15 -1.27
C TRP A 65 -12.05 -6.46 -2.57
N LYS A 66 -13.36 -6.43 -2.87
CA LYS A 66 -13.87 -5.75 -4.07
C LYS A 66 -13.59 -4.24 -4.02
N SER A 67 -13.82 -3.61 -2.88
CA SER A 67 -13.52 -2.20 -2.67
C SER A 67 -12.01 -1.94 -2.66
N ALA A 68 -11.22 -2.86 -2.09
CA ALA A 68 -9.77 -2.78 -2.11
C ALA A 68 -9.21 -2.83 -3.55
N ILE A 69 -9.75 -3.69 -4.41
CA ILE A 69 -9.36 -3.77 -5.82
C ILE A 69 -9.83 -2.54 -6.61
N ASP A 70 -11.04 -2.04 -6.35
CA ASP A 70 -11.53 -0.83 -7.01
C ASP A 70 -10.63 0.38 -6.69
N GLU A 71 -10.21 0.54 -5.44
CA GLU A 71 -9.26 1.57 -5.02
C GLU A 71 -7.87 1.36 -5.66
N LEU A 72 -7.38 0.12 -5.73
CA LEU A 72 -6.13 -0.19 -6.42
C LEU A 72 -6.18 0.27 -7.89
N LEU A 73 -7.26 -0.04 -8.61
CA LEU A 73 -7.45 0.36 -10.00
C LEU A 73 -7.61 1.88 -10.14
N TRP A 74 -8.25 2.54 -9.19
CA TRP A 74 -8.35 3.99 -9.13
C TRP A 74 -6.97 4.63 -9.02
N ILE A 75 -6.10 4.10 -8.13
CA ILE A 75 -4.74 4.63 -7.92
C ILE A 75 -3.82 4.28 -9.10
N TRP A 76 -3.76 3.00 -9.52
CA TRP A 76 -2.73 2.51 -10.43
C TRP A 76 -3.12 2.54 -11.91
N GLN A 77 -4.37 2.27 -12.24
CA GLN A 77 -4.84 2.22 -13.63
C GLN A 77 -5.38 3.57 -14.08
N LYS A 78 -6.32 4.14 -13.32
CA LYS A 78 -6.89 5.45 -13.63
C LYS A 78 -5.93 6.58 -13.32
N LYS A 79 -5.01 6.38 -12.37
CA LYS A 79 -4.06 7.40 -11.89
C LYS A 79 -4.81 8.65 -11.41
N SER A 80 -6.00 8.44 -10.86
CA SER A 80 -6.90 9.51 -10.41
C SER A 80 -6.63 9.91 -8.96
N ASN A 81 -6.94 11.15 -8.66
CA ASN A 81 -7.01 11.73 -7.32
C ASN A 81 -8.40 12.27 -7.00
N ASN A 82 -9.41 11.94 -7.82
CA ASN A 82 -10.78 12.38 -7.62
C ASN A 82 -11.67 11.22 -7.16
N VAL A 83 -12.36 11.38 -6.01
CA VAL A 83 -13.20 10.34 -5.41
C VAL A 83 -14.41 9.97 -6.25
N HIS A 84 -14.84 10.84 -7.19
CA HIS A 84 -15.94 10.52 -8.12
C HIS A 84 -15.59 9.41 -9.12
N ASP A 85 -14.29 9.11 -9.29
CA ASP A 85 -13.81 8.00 -10.10
C ASP A 85 -13.78 6.67 -9.32
N LEU A 86 -14.02 6.71 -8.01
CA LEU A 86 -13.99 5.57 -7.09
C LEU A 86 -15.43 5.18 -6.72
N LYS A 87 -15.73 3.88 -6.70
CA LYS A 87 -17.07 3.40 -6.34
C LYS A 87 -17.32 3.32 -4.84
N SER A 88 -16.26 3.17 -4.05
CA SER A 88 -16.35 3.12 -2.60
C SER A 88 -16.18 4.51 -1.99
N HIS A 89 -16.70 4.71 -0.79
CA HIS A 89 -16.68 5.98 -0.06
C HIS A 89 -15.52 6.11 0.94
N VAL A 90 -14.49 5.26 0.79
CA VAL A 90 -13.39 5.18 1.77
C VAL A 90 -12.50 6.44 1.79
N TRP A 91 -12.57 7.27 0.77
CA TRP A 91 -11.78 8.50 0.63
C TRP A 91 -12.58 9.79 0.79
N ASP A 92 -13.90 9.74 0.93
CA ASP A 92 -14.77 10.93 0.97
C ASP A 92 -14.39 11.92 2.07
N ALA A 93 -13.94 11.43 3.23
CA ALA A 93 -13.53 12.28 4.35
C ALA A 93 -12.24 13.10 4.09
N TRP A 94 -11.48 12.77 3.06
CA TRP A 94 -10.24 13.47 2.67
C TRP A 94 -10.40 14.30 1.39
N ALA A 95 -11.54 14.19 0.72
CA ALA A 95 -11.79 14.94 -0.50
C ALA A 95 -12.20 16.39 -0.19
N ASP A 96 -11.76 17.29 -1.03
CA ASP A 96 -12.25 18.67 -1.05
C ASP A 96 -13.64 18.79 -1.73
N GLU A 97 -14.15 20.01 -1.84
CA GLU A 97 -15.46 20.29 -2.45
C GLU A 97 -15.57 19.84 -3.93
N THR A 98 -14.44 19.67 -4.61
CA THR A 98 -14.37 19.17 -6.00
C THR A 98 -14.23 17.66 -6.09
N GLY A 99 -14.14 16.97 -4.97
CA GLY A 99 -13.87 15.54 -4.87
C GLY A 99 -12.39 15.18 -4.99
N SER A 100 -11.47 16.15 -4.94
CA SER A 100 -10.03 15.91 -5.07
C SER A 100 -9.39 15.61 -3.71
N ILE A 101 -8.45 14.64 -3.69
CA ILE A 101 -7.53 14.41 -2.56
C ILE A 101 -6.17 15.10 -2.76
N GLY A 102 -6.10 16.06 -3.67
CA GLY A 102 -4.88 16.80 -3.99
C GLY A 102 -3.86 15.98 -4.78
N LYS A 103 -2.59 16.31 -4.67
CA LYS A 103 -1.50 15.65 -5.41
C LYS A 103 -1.07 14.30 -4.81
N ALA A 104 -2.01 13.56 -4.24
CA ALA A 104 -1.75 12.30 -3.55
C ALA A 104 -1.95 11.07 -4.46
N TYR A 105 -1.36 9.95 -4.07
CA TYR A 105 -1.55 8.60 -4.64
C TYR A 105 -1.55 8.54 -6.17
N GLY A 106 -2.72 8.37 -6.81
CA GLY A 106 -2.84 8.21 -8.26
C GLY A 106 -2.24 9.38 -9.06
N TYR A 107 -2.38 10.61 -8.53
CA TYR A 107 -1.74 11.77 -9.15
C TYR A 107 -0.23 11.58 -9.31
N GLN A 108 0.47 11.17 -8.26
CA GLN A 108 1.94 10.98 -8.30
C GLN A 108 2.36 9.88 -9.26
N LEU A 109 1.56 8.82 -9.39
CA LEU A 109 1.82 7.76 -10.37
C LEU A 109 1.65 8.24 -11.81
N GLY A 110 0.71 9.16 -12.05
CA GLY A 110 0.38 9.67 -13.37
C GLY A 110 1.29 10.80 -13.89
N VAL A 111 2.12 11.40 -13.02
CA VAL A 111 3.07 12.43 -13.46
C VAL A 111 4.04 11.86 -14.49
N LYS A 112 4.15 12.54 -15.64
CA LYS A 112 5.07 12.14 -16.71
C LYS A 112 6.49 12.57 -16.40
N HIS A 113 7.43 11.66 -16.62
CA HIS A 113 8.87 11.86 -16.46
C HIS A 113 9.58 11.53 -17.77
N ARG A 114 10.72 12.20 -18.00
CA ARG A 114 11.56 11.94 -19.17
C ARG A 114 12.56 10.83 -18.88
N TYR A 115 12.55 9.81 -19.72
CA TYR A 115 13.50 8.70 -19.72
C TYR A 115 14.23 8.67 -21.07
N PRO A 116 15.36 7.94 -21.19
CA PRO A 116 16.03 7.78 -22.48
C PRO A 116 15.12 7.21 -23.57
N GLU A 117 14.17 6.37 -23.19
CA GLU A 117 13.23 5.69 -24.09
C GLU A 117 11.98 6.52 -24.42
N GLY A 118 11.82 7.68 -23.79
CA GLY A 118 10.69 8.58 -24.02
C GLY A 118 10.02 9.07 -22.73
N GLU A 119 8.88 9.72 -22.88
CA GLU A 119 8.11 10.25 -21.76
C GLU A 119 7.13 9.20 -21.25
N MET A 120 7.22 8.84 -19.99
CA MET A 120 6.38 7.84 -19.32
C MET A 120 6.02 8.31 -17.91
N ASP A 121 4.88 7.85 -17.41
CA ASP A 121 4.61 7.90 -15.97
C ASP A 121 5.23 6.69 -15.25
N GLN A 122 5.12 6.67 -13.93
CA GLN A 122 5.77 5.64 -13.13
C GLN A 122 5.23 4.23 -13.41
N VAL A 123 3.93 4.08 -13.71
CA VAL A 123 3.31 2.78 -14.01
C VAL A 123 3.75 2.28 -15.38
N ASP A 124 3.74 3.16 -16.39
CA ASP A 124 4.22 2.84 -17.73
C ASP A 124 5.70 2.46 -17.71
N ARG A 125 6.52 3.16 -16.89
CA ARG A 125 7.93 2.83 -16.68
C ARG A 125 8.13 1.45 -16.07
N VAL A 126 7.38 1.09 -15.05
CA VAL A 126 7.44 -0.26 -14.44
C VAL A 126 7.08 -1.31 -15.49
N LEU A 127 6.00 -1.13 -16.25
CA LEU A 127 5.59 -2.07 -17.29
C LEU A 127 6.65 -2.21 -18.40
N PHE A 128 7.24 -1.09 -18.82
CA PHE A 128 8.33 -1.08 -19.80
C PHE A 128 9.53 -1.91 -19.30
N ASP A 129 9.99 -1.62 -18.07
CA ASP A 129 11.16 -2.32 -17.52
C ASP A 129 10.90 -3.81 -17.27
N LEU A 130 9.72 -4.19 -16.79
CA LEU A 130 9.36 -5.62 -16.60
C LEU A 130 9.40 -6.40 -17.92
N LYS A 131 9.05 -5.75 -19.04
CA LYS A 131 9.03 -6.38 -20.38
C LYS A 131 10.39 -6.34 -21.09
N HIS A 132 11.12 -5.25 -20.96
CA HIS A 132 12.32 -4.99 -21.77
C HIS A 132 13.62 -5.05 -20.97
N ASN A 133 13.58 -4.82 -19.67
CA ASN A 133 14.73 -4.77 -18.78
C ASN A 133 14.50 -5.56 -17.47
N PRO A 134 14.02 -6.82 -17.50
CA PRO A 134 13.61 -7.54 -16.29
C PRO A 134 14.75 -7.75 -15.27
N ALA A 135 16.01 -7.71 -15.72
CA ALA A 135 17.19 -7.79 -14.84
C ALA A 135 17.52 -6.46 -14.12
N SER A 136 16.80 -5.38 -14.41
CA SER A 136 17.02 -4.08 -13.78
C SER A 136 16.73 -4.12 -12.27
N ARG A 137 17.61 -3.51 -11.49
CA ARG A 137 17.42 -3.28 -10.04
C ARG A 137 16.77 -1.93 -9.74
N ARG A 138 16.21 -1.27 -10.76
CA ARG A 138 15.64 0.08 -10.69
C ARG A 138 14.15 0.11 -11.00
N ILE A 139 13.49 -1.06 -10.99
CA ILE A 139 12.05 -1.17 -11.25
C ILE A 139 11.34 -0.81 -9.96
N MET A 140 10.86 0.42 -9.87
CA MET A 140 10.21 0.91 -8.66
C MET A 140 9.27 2.08 -8.94
N THR A 141 8.37 2.32 -7.99
CA THR A 141 7.56 3.54 -7.91
C THR A 141 7.78 4.21 -6.56
N ASN A 142 7.62 5.53 -6.52
CA ASN A 142 7.62 6.30 -5.30
C ASN A 142 6.62 7.45 -5.42
N ILE A 143 5.66 7.48 -4.52
CA ILE A 143 4.59 8.49 -4.49
C ILE A 143 4.72 9.47 -3.30
N TYR A 144 5.77 9.34 -2.49
CA TYR A 144 6.08 10.29 -1.41
C TYR A 144 6.98 11.40 -1.96
N ASN A 145 6.37 12.40 -2.56
CA ASN A 145 7.07 13.55 -3.16
C ASN A 145 7.06 14.73 -2.19
N HIS A 146 8.22 15.05 -1.64
CA HIS A 146 8.36 16.13 -0.66
C HIS A 146 7.93 17.51 -1.20
N ALA A 147 8.06 17.76 -2.50
CA ALA A 147 7.66 19.03 -3.10
C ALA A 147 6.12 19.24 -3.09
N ASP A 148 5.36 18.14 -3.09
CA ASP A 148 3.90 18.17 -3.20
C ASP A 148 3.18 17.83 -1.88
N LEU A 149 3.89 17.54 -0.79
CA LEU A 149 3.28 17.10 0.48
C LEU A 149 2.22 18.08 1.01
N SER A 150 2.46 19.38 0.89
CA SER A 150 1.50 20.41 1.36
C SER A 150 0.21 20.44 0.55
N GLU A 151 0.20 19.85 -0.64
CA GLU A 151 -0.96 19.76 -1.52
C GLU A 151 -1.62 18.36 -1.48
N MET A 152 -1.24 17.51 -0.54
CA MET A 152 -1.83 16.18 -0.33
C MET A 152 -2.80 16.21 0.84
N ALA A 153 -4.03 15.77 0.64
CA ALA A 153 -5.01 15.63 1.72
C ALA A 153 -4.56 14.59 2.77
N LEU A 154 -3.85 13.54 2.31
CA LEU A 154 -3.24 12.51 3.16
C LEU A 154 -1.88 12.10 2.60
N TYR A 155 -0.84 12.17 3.43
CA TYR A 155 0.48 11.69 3.05
C TYR A 155 0.46 10.17 2.84
N PRO A 156 1.02 9.65 1.72
CA PRO A 156 0.96 8.24 1.39
C PRO A 156 1.54 7.36 2.51
N CYS A 157 0.75 6.40 3.00
CA CYS A 157 1.20 5.38 3.95
C CYS A 157 1.96 4.27 3.21
N ALA A 158 1.36 3.68 2.20
CA ALA A 158 1.99 2.79 1.23
C ALA A 158 2.64 3.67 0.15
N TYR A 159 3.92 3.97 0.29
CA TYR A 159 4.53 5.07 -0.45
C TYR A 159 5.45 4.63 -1.59
N SER A 160 5.91 3.39 -1.61
CA SER A 160 6.83 2.93 -2.64
C SER A 160 6.68 1.43 -2.88
N MET A 161 6.82 1.04 -4.15
CA MET A 161 6.94 -0.36 -4.57
C MET A 161 8.27 -0.58 -5.25
N THR A 162 8.94 -1.67 -4.91
CA THR A 162 10.14 -2.14 -5.61
C THR A 162 9.87 -3.52 -6.18
N PHE A 163 10.27 -3.73 -7.43
CA PHE A 163 10.06 -4.99 -8.13
C PHE A 163 11.39 -5.64 -8.51
N ASN A 164 11.41 -6.96 -8.49
CA ASN A 164 12.56 -7.76 -8.92
C ASN A 164 12.08 -8.99 -9.69
N VAL A 165 12.76 -9.30 -10.76
CA VAL A 165 12.51 -10.53 -11.54
C VAL A 165 13.66 -11.52 -11.31
N THR A 166 13.32 -12.73 -10.87
CA THR A 166 14.26 -13.84 -10.69
C THR A 166 13.80 -15.02 -11.54
N GLY A 167 14.56 -15.33 -12.59
CA GLY A 167 14.09 -16.24 -13.64
C GLY A 167 12.86 -15.67 -14.34
N ASN A 168 11.70 -16.35 -14.22
CA ASN A 168 10.41 -15.86 -14.72
C ASN A 168 9.45 -15.44 -13.60
N ARG A 169 9.96 -15.21 -12.38
CA ARG A 169 9.16 -14.91 -11.18
C ARG A 169 9.28 -13.46 -10.81
N LEU A 170 8.12 -12.80 -10.64
CA LEU A 170 8.03 -11.41 -10.15
C LEU A 170 7.92 -11.41 -8.64
N ASN A 171 8.84 -10.70 -8.00
CA ASN A 171 8.83 -10.39 -6.57
C ASN A 171 8.59 -8.90 -6.37
N ALA A 172 7.92 -8.55 -5.28
CA ALA A 172 7.61 -7.17 -4.96
C ALA A 172 7.85 -6.88 -3.47
N ILE A 173 8.25 -5.64 -3.17
CA ILE A 173 8.32 -5.09 -1.81
C ILE A 173 7.44 -3.85 -1.76
N LEU A 174 6.47 -3.85 -0.86
CA LEU A 174 5.69 -2.68 -0.49
C LEU A 174 6.31 -2.02 0.73
N ASN A 175 6.79 -0.79 0.57
CA ASN A 175 7.29 0.02 1.67
C ASN A 175 6.16 0.91 2.21
N GLN A 176 5.98 0.84 3.53
CA GLN A 176 4.95 1.59 4.24
C GLN A 176 5.58 2.35 5.40
N ARG A 177 5.26 3.65 5.52
CA ARG A 177 5.70 4.49 6.64
C ARG A 177 4.78 4.38 7.86
N SER A 178 3.61 3.82 7.69
CA SER A 178 2.58 3.63 8.70
C SER A 178 1.58 2.59 8.26
N GLN A 179 1.09 1.80 9.19
CA GLN A 179 0.08 0.77 8.95
C GLN A 179 -0.82 0.63 10.17
N ASP A 180 -2.12 0.71 9.97
CA ASP A 180 -3.09 0.25 10.95
C ASP A 180 -3.33 -1.25 10.76
N MET A 181 -3.02 -2.05 11.81
CA MET A 181 -3.10 -3.51 11.71
C MET A 181 -4.53 -4.01 11.59
N LEU A 182 -5.50 -3.33 12.20
CA LEU A 182 -6.89 -3.80 12.20
C LEU A 182 -7.64 -3.35 10.95
N THR A 183 -7.47 -2.11 10.51
CA THR A 183 -8.30 -1.54 9.43
C THR A 183 -7.61 -1.60 8.08
N ALA A 184 -6.31 -1.29 7.99
CA ALA A 184 -5.62 -1.09 6.74
C ALA A 184 -4.67 -2.23 6.32
N ASN A 185 -4.17 -3.06 7.26
CA ASN A 185 -3.16 -4.07 6.94
C ASN A 185 -3.62 -5.00 5.82
N ASN A 186 -4.69 -5.76 6.02
CA ASN A 186 -5.12 -6.73 5.03
C ASN A 186 -5.68 -6.07 3.77
N TRP A 187 -6.22 -4.87 3.87
CA TRP A 187 -6.63 -4.07 2.72
C TRP A 187 -5.45 -3.83 1.78
N ASN A 188 -4.34 -3.28 2.30
CA ASN A 188 -3.15 -3.05 1.49
C ASN A 188 -2.49 -4.36 1.01
N VAL A 189 -2.43 -5.40 1.85
CA VAL A 189 -1.87 -6.70 1.44
C VAL A 189 -2.63 -7.27 0.25
N VAL A 190 -3.97 -7.26 0.28
CA VAL A 190 -4.82 -7.71 -0.84
C VAL A 190 -4.59 -6.86 -2.09
N GLN A 191 -4.53 -5.54 -1.95
CA GLN A 191 -4.28 -4.62 -3.07
C GLN A 191 -2.96 -4.93 -3.76
N TYR A 192 -1.87 -4.95 -3.01
CA TYR A 192 -0.53 -5.07 -3.60
C TYR A 192 -0.18 -6.51 -4.01
N ALA A 193 -0.84 -7.53 -3.43
CA ALA A 193 -0.80 -8.89 -3.95
C ALA A 193 -1.50 -8.97 -5.32
N ALA A 194 -2.69 -8.40 -5.45
CA ALA A 194 -3.39 -8.33 -6.73
C ALA A 194 -2.60 -7.54 -7.78
N LEU A 195 -2.02 -6.39 -7.41
CA LEU A 195 -1.14 -5.61 -8.29
C LEU A 195 0.03 -6.45 -8.81
N THR A 196 0.70 -7.19 -7.92
CA THR A 196 1.83 -8.05 -8.28
C THR A 196 1.38 -9.15 -9.27
N CYS A 197 0.21 -9.76 -9.03
CA CYS A 197 -0.37 -10.74 -9.95
C CYS A 197 -0.71 -10.11 -11.32
N MET A 198 -1.31 -8.92 -11.34
CA MET A 198 -1.67 -8.22 -12.58
C MET A 198 -0.43 -7.82 -13.39
N LEU A 199 0.58 -7.23 -12.73
CA LEU A 199 1.84 -6.86 -13.38
C LEU A 199 2.57 -8.09 -13.92
N ALA A 200 2.60 -9.19 -13.18
CA ALA A 200 3.17 -10.45 -13.65
C ALA A 200 2.44 -10.94 -14.90
N GLN A 201 1.11 -11.00 -14.88
CA GLN A 201 0.28 -11.45 -16.00
C GLN A 201 0.55 -10.66 -17.27
N VAL A 202 0.51 -9.32 -17.21
CA VAL A 202 0.69 -8.47 -18.40
C VAL A 202 2.13 -8.41 -18.90
N SER A 203 3.08 -8.85 -18.09
CA SER A 203 4.51 -8.92 -18.44
C SER A 203 4.99 -10.32 -18.79
N GLY A 204 4.10 -11.33 -18.81
CA GLY A 204 4.45 -12.73 -19.11
C GLY A 204 5.27 -13.41 -18.01
N LEU A 205 5.19 -12.89 -16.77
CA LEU A 205 5.88 -13.41 -15.59
C LEU A 205 4.93 -14.21 -14.69
N LYS A 206 5.47 -14.90 -13.70
CA LYS A 206 4.71 -15.58 -12.65
C LYS A 206 4.81 -14.76 -11.34
N PRO A 207 3.70 -14.44 -10.66
CA PRO A 207 3.77 -13.82 -9.35
C PRO A 207 4.45 -14.77 -8.36
N CYS A 208 5.28 -14.24 -7.46
CA CYS A 208 6.01 -15.06 -6.51
C CYS A 208 5.96 -14.47 -5.10
N LEU A 209 6.81 -13.54 -4.75
CA LEU A 209 6.87 -13.03 -3.39
C LEU A 209 6.34 -11.60 -3.30
N LEU A 210 5.54 -11.36 -2.27
CA LEU A 210 5.24 -10.01 -1.79
C LEU A 210 5.80 -9.86 -0.39
N TYR A 211 6.67 -8.87 -0.21
CA TYR A 211 7.06 -8.39 1.11
C TYR A 211 6.31 -7.10 1.43
N THR A 212 5.88 -6.96 2.67
CA THR A 212 5.43 -5.67 3.20
C THR A 212 6.36 -5.27 4.33
N SER A 213 6.79 -4.02 4.35
CA SER A 213 7.62 -3.48 5.43
C SER A 213 6.91 -2.29 6.07
N PRO A 214 5.90 -2.55 6.90
CA PRO A 214 5.26 -1.51 7.67
C PRO A 214 6.23 -0.88 8.66
N SER A 215 6.15 0.43 8.79
CA SER A 215 7.00 1.27 9.62
C SER A 215 6.17 1.96 10.74
N PRO A 216 6.79 2.62 11.65
CA PRO A 216 6.68 2.77 13.11
C PRO A 216 5.37 3.23 13.73
N ARG A 217 4.25 3.25 13.05
CA ARG A 217 2.96 3.62 13.65
C ARG A 217 1.88 2.59 13.39
N ASP A 218 2.29 1.33 13.44
CA ASP A 218 1.36 0.23 13.29
C ASP A 218 0.68 0.01 14.63
N GLY A 219 -0.39 0.78 14.84
CA GLY A 219 -1.16 0.73 16.07
C GLY A 219 -2.30 -0.26 15.96
N LEU A 220 -2.54 -0.99 17.05
CA LEU A 220 -3.86 -1.49 17.35
C LEU A 220 -4.62 -0.32 18.00
N LEU A 221 -5.72 0.10 17.39
CA LEU A 221 -6.68 0.94 18.06
C LEU A 221 -7.29 0.12 19.21
N SER A 222 -7.17 0.61 20.39
CA SER A 222 -7.82 0.02 21.58
C SER A 222 -9.31 0.29 21.54
#